data_c47816b3f45068989eba6dcb549f7029
#
_entry.id   c47816b3f45068989eba6dcb549f7029
#
_cell.length_a   1.000
_cell.length_b   1.000
_cell.length_c   1.000
_cell.angle_alpha   90.00
_cell.angle_beta   90.00
_cell.angle_gamma   90.00
#
_symmetry.space_group_name_H-M   'P 1'
#
loop_
_entity.id
_entity.type
_entity.pdbx_description
1 polymer ?
#
loop_
_entity_poly.entity_id
_entity_poly.type
_entity_poly.pdbx_seq_one_letter_code
_entity_poly.pdbx_strand_id
1 'polypeptide(L)'
;MKIGMKQIWKYLAAGIMGLLGFASCGKSLVDDRDDSVMYGPPPTADYKVMGTVSDEDGKPIKGIRVSVRLKYSPWSKDVEETLYSDDKGTYQLLTRSLDGLPPVTISFEDIDGEENGGEFVSAEVTPERNRTKDGDGTGSYQGAFEFLADVQLKKK
;
A
#
# COMPACT_ATOMS: atom_id res chain seq x y z
N MET A 1 -71.01 35.99 28.52
CA MET A 1 -69.57 35.82 28.79
C MET A 1 -68.82 36.27 27.55
N LYS A 2 -68.22 37.49 27.59
CA LYS A 2 -67.52 38.05 26.43
C LYS A 2 -66.07 37.55 26.46
N ILE A 3 -65.77 36.57 25.64
CA ILE A 3 -64.37 36.11 25.43
C ILE A 3 -63.66 37.20 24.66
N GLY A 4 -62.74 37.89 25.29
CA GLY A 4 -62.00 38.98 24.62
C GLY A 4 -61.21 38.55 23.45
N MET A 5 -61.31 39.30 22.35
CA MET A 5 -60.66 39.07 21.05
C MET A 5 -59.13 38.75 21.12
N LYS A 6 -58.48 39.26 22.18
CA LYS A 6 -57.07 38.98 22.51
C LYS A 6 -56.81 37.54 22.95
N GLN A 7 -57.79 36.85 23.52
CA GLN A 7 -57.62 35.42 23.88
C GLN A 7 -57.78 34.49 22.66
N ILE A 8 -58.71 34.85 21.78
CA ILE A 8 -58.94 34.07 20.54
C ILE A 8 -57.64 34.03 19.67
N TRP A 9 -56.93 35.15 19.58
CA TRP A 9 -55.66 35.24 18.86
C TRP A 9 -54.54 34.35 19.44
N LYS A 10 -54.50 34.17 20.76
CA LYS A 10 -53.50 33.30 21.40
C LYS A 10 -53.75 31.82 21.06
N TYR A 11 -54.98 31.40 21.00
CA TYR A 11 -55.30 30.00 20.64
C TYR A 11 -55.16 29.74 19.13
N LEU A 12 -55.43 30.73 18.29
CA LEU A 12 -55.16 30.65 16.85
C LEU A 12 -53.66 30.55 16.54
N ALA A 13 -52.83 31.36 17.20
CA ALA A 13 -51.38 31.30 17.05
C ALA A 13 -50.78 29.95 17.51
N ALA A 14 -51.28 29.40 18.64
CA ALA A 14 -50.86 28.09 19.12
C ALA A 14 -51.32 26.95 18.22
N GLY A 15 -52.49 27.04 17.63
CA GLY A 15 -53.00 26.07 16.65
C GLY A 15 -52.20 26.04 15.33
N ILE A 16 -51.79 27.21 14.84
CA ILE A 16 -50.99 27.31 13.62
C ILE A 16 -49.57 26.79 13.82
N MET A 17 -48.97 27.03 15.00
CA MET A 17 -47.65 26.47 15.33
C MET A 17 -47.67 24.92 15.43
N GLY A 18 -48.80 24.34 15.87
CA GLY A 18 -48.96 22.89 15.90
C GLY A 18 -49.12 22.26 14.52
N LEU A 19 -49.67 23.01 13.55
CA LEU A 19 -49.86 22.57 12.17
C LEU A 19 -48.58 22.71 11.30
N LEU A 20 -47.62 23.53 11.73
CA LEU A 20 -46.36 23.74 11.02
C LEU A 20 -45.29 22.67 11.31
N GLY A 21 -45.69 21.56 11.96
CA GLY A 21 -44.87 20.35 11.97
C GLY A 21 -43.54 20.46 12.68
N PHE A 22 -43.41 21.26 13.77
CA PHE A 22 -42.25 21.14 14.65
C PHE A 22 -42.30 19.90 15.56
N ALA A 23 -43.06 18.88 15.18
CA ALA A 23 -43.02 17.54 15.74
C ALA A 23 -42.10 16.63 14.91
N SER A 24 -41.00 17.19 14.38
CA SER A 24 -39.92 16.36 13.81
C SER A 24 -38.79 16.24 14.83
N CYS A 25 -39.13 15.80 16.02
CA CYS A 25 -38.14 15.26 16.94
C CYS A 25 -38.59 13.84 17.25
N GLY A 26 -38.37 12.94 16.30
CA GLY A 26 -38.78 11.59 16.52
C GLY A 26 -38.25 10.66 15.44
N LYS A 27 -37.16 9.94 15.74
CA LYS A 27 -36.53 8.89 14.96
C LYS A 27 -35.95 9.36 13.63
N SER A 28 -34.72 9.75 13.68
CA SER A 28 -33.85 9.61 12.52
C SER A 28 -34.05 8.19 12.01
N LEU A 29 -34.59 8.08 10.79
CA LEU A 29 -34.47 6.90 9.95
C LEU A 29 -33.04 6.88 9.41
N VAL A 30 -32.08 7.13 10.27
CA VAL A 30 -30.71 6.71 10.05
C VAL A 30 -30.77 5.24 10.40
N ASP A 31 -30.88 4.42 9.39
CA ASP A 31 -30.51 3.02 9.44
C ASP A 31 -29.16 2.98 10.21
N ASP A 32 -29.12 2.33 11.36
CA ASP A 32 -27.92 2.10 12.17
C ASP A 32 -26.93 1.16 11.44
N ARG A 33 -26.83 1.29 10.14
CA ARG A 33 -25.61 0.95 9.42
C ARG A 33 -24.69 2.12 9.64
N ASP A 34 -23.94 2.03 10.71
CA ASP A 34 -22.70 2.79 10.89
C ASP A 34 -21.69 2.32 9.80
N ASP A 35 -22.04 2.59 8.55
CA ASP A 35 -21.15 2.52 7.41
C ASP A 35 -20.26 3.79 7.39
N SER A 36 -19.95 4.35 8.55
CA SER A 36 -18.78 5.19 8.70
C SER A 36 -17.55 4.30 8.54
N VAL A 37 -17.31 3.89 7.29
CA VAL A 37 -16.03 3.37 6.88
C VAL A 37 -15.05 4.49 7.21
N MET A 38 -14.44 4.40 8.38
CA MET A 38 -13.33 5.28 8.75
C MET A 38 -12.21 4.91 7.77
N TYR A 39 -12.19 5.59 6.61
CA TYR A 39 -11.05 5.60 5.72
C TYR A 39 -9.91 6.30 6.48
N GLY A 40 -9.21 5.54 7.30
CA GLY A 40 -7.92 5.95 7.82
C GLY A 40 -6.94 6.14 6.65
N PRO A 41 -5.82 6.82 6.86
CA PRO A 41 -4.79 6.90 5.83
C PRO A 41 -4.38 5.46 5.43
N PRO A 42 -4.12 5.21 4.14
CA PRO A 42 -3.73 3.88 3.67
C PRO A 42 -2.50 3.38 4.43
N PRO A 43 -2.41 2.06 4.70
CA PRO A 43 -1.27 1.50 5.37
C PRO A 43 -0.01 1.67 4.50
N THR A 44 1.11 2.08 5.12
CA THR A 44 2.39 2.27 4.44
C THR A 44 3.48 1.42 5.08
N ALA A 45 4.52 1.06 4.31
CA ALA A 45 5.68 0.35 4.80
C ALA A 45 6.92 0.71 3.99
N ASP A 46 8.09 0.77 4.63
CA ASP A 46 9.36 0.96 3.95
C ASP A 46 9.99 -0.39 3.61
N TYR A 47 10.50 -0.52 2.40
CA TYR A 47 11.14 -1.72 1.88
C TYR A 47 12.57 -1.43 1.46
N LYS A 48 13.48 -2.26 1.93
CA LYS A 48 14.84 -2.35 1.46
C LYS A 48 15.04 -3.71 0.80
N VAL A 49 15.29 -3.72 -0.49
CA VAL A 49 15.59 -4.92 -1.27
C VAL A 49 17.06 -4.87 -1.62
N MET A 50 17.80 -5.93 -1.32
CA MET A 50 19.23 -5.98 -1.57
C MET A 50 19.72 -7.42 -1.75
N GLY A 51 20.88 -7.56 -2.38
CA GLY A 51 21.52 -8.86 -2.59
C GLY A 51 22.70 -8.79 -3.54
N THR A 52 23.16 -9.96 -3.94
CA THR A 52 24.28 -10.16 -4.86
C THR A 52 23.87 -11.05 -6.02
N VAL A 53 24.43 -10.76 -7.20
CA VAL A 53 24.30 -11.58 -8.40
C VAL A 53 25.67 -12.14 -8.74
N SER A 54 25.77 -13.46 -8.84
CA SER A 54 27.00 -14.16 -9.18
C SER A 54 26.75 -15.25 -10.23
N ASP A 55 27.83 -15.73 -10.85
CA ASP A 55 27.80 -16.94 -11.67
C ASP A 55 27.93 -18.22 -10.80
N GLU A 56 27.92 -19.38 -11.45
CA GLU A 56 28.00 -20.67 -10.78
C GLU A 56 29.34 -20.89 -10.04
N ASP A 57 30.39 -20.15 -10.42
CA ASP A 57 31.70 -20.15 -9.76
C ASP A 57 31.78 -19.13 -8.59
N GLY A 58 30.70 -18.40 -8.33
CA GLY A 58 30.62 -17.36 -7.29
C GLY A 58 31.27 -16.04 -7.71
N LYS A 59 31.60 -15.84 -8.98
CA LYS A 59 32.14 -14.58 -9.48
C LYS A 59 31.00 -13.56 -9.66
N PRO A 60 31.15 -12.33 -9.17
CA PRO A 60 30.12 -11.32 -9.31
C PRO A 60 29.85 -10.95 -10.77
N ILE A 61 28.58 -10.75 -11.12
CA ILE A 61 28.15 -10.34 -12.44
C ILE A 61 27.63 -8.90 -12.36
N LYS A 62 28.21 -8.03 -13.17
CA LYS A 62 27.79 -6.64 -13.37
C LYS A 62 26.73 -6.56 -14.46
N GLY A 63 25.87 -5.53 -14.41
CA GLY A 63 24.98 -5.16 -15.51
C GLY A 63 23.69 -5.96 -15.58
N ILE A 64 23.48 -6.92 -14.68
CA ILE A 64 22.22 -7.66 -14.64
C ILE A 64 21.09 -6.73 -14.28
N ARG A 65 20.05 -6.70 -15.11
CA ARG A 65 18.81 -5.97 -14.83
C ARG A 65 18.04 -6.68 -13.72
N VAL A 66 17.79 -5.96 -12.63
CA VAL A 66 17.05 -6.44 -11.47
C VAL A 66 15.72 -5.68 -11.42
N SER A 67 14.61 -6.36 -11.66
CA SER A 67 13.27 -5.77 -11.56
C SER A 67 12.60 -6.24 -10.29
N VAL A 68 12.27 -5.29 -9.41
CA VAL A 68 11.58 -5.52 -8.14
C VAL A 68 10.12 -5.18 -8.32
N ARG A 69 9.25 -6.17 -8.21
CA ARG A 69 7.80 -6.01 -8.34
C ARG A 69 7.10 -6.18 -7.00
N LEU A 70 6.33 -5.16 -6.64
CA LEU A 70 5.40 -5.16 -5.52
C LEU A 70 4.01 -5.51 -6.07
N LYS A 71 3.52 -6.72 -5.75
CA LYS A 71 2.24 -7.22 -6.26
C LYS A 71 1.11 -6.88 -5.30
N TYR A 72 0.32 -5.89 -5.66
CA TYR A 72 -0.83 -5.44 -4.88
C TYR A 72 -2.09 -6.29 -5.15
N SER A 73 -3.18 -5.93 -4.48
CA SER A 73 -4.51 -6.50 -4.70
C SER A 73 -4.95 -6.37 -6.16
N PRO A 74 -5.86 -7.22 -6.67
CA PRO A 74 -6.42 -7.11 -8.03
C PRO A 74 -7.01 -5.74 -8.38
N TRP A 75 -7.26 -4.92 -7.38
CA TRP A 75 -7.84 -3.58 -7.52
C TRP A 75 -6.80 -2.46 -7.53
N SER A 76 -5.55 -2.76 -7.24
CA SER A 76 -4.42 -1.82 -7.22
C SER A 76 -3.41 -2.17 -8.29
N LYS A 77 -2.76 -1.15 -8.86
CA LYS A 77 -1.73 -1.36 -9.88
C LYS A 77 -0.44 -1.82 -9.23
N ASP A 78 0.15 -2.89 -9.77
CA ASP A 78 1.49 -3.34 -9.37
C ASP A 78 2.52 -2.23 -9.59
N VAL A 79 3.48 -2.14 -8.69
CA VAL A 79 4.63 -1.24 -8.82
C VAL A 79 5.85 -2.06 -9.18
N GLU A 80 6.57 -1.64 -10.21
CA GLU A 80 7.81 -2.26 -10.65
C GLU A 80 8.92 -1.21 -10.69
N GLU A 81 10.01 -1.52 -10.00
CA GLU A 81 11.23 -0.71 -9.94
C GLU A 81 12.38 -1.48 -10.58
N THR A 82 13.18 -0.80 -11.40
CA THR A 82 14.29 -1.43 -12.12
C THR A 82 15.61 -0.81 -11.69
N LEU A 83 16.60 -1.67 -11.44
CA LEU A 83 17.99 -1.30 -11.13
C LEU A 83 18.94 -2.31 -11.77
N TYR A 84 20.25 -2.09 -11.59
CA TYR A 84 21.28 -2.95 -12.18
C TYR A 84 22.31 -3.33 -11.12
N SER A 85 22.88 -4.55 -11.25
CA SER A 85 24.00 -4.97 -10.42
C SER A 85 25.26 -4.15 -10.76
N ASP A 86 26.02 -3.80 -9.73
CA ASP A 86 27.27 -3.03 -9.83
C ASP A 86 28.50 -3.94 -10.15
N ASP A 87 29.70 -3.36 -10.14
CA ASP A 87 30.96 -4.07 -10.39
C ASP A 87 31.25 -5.21 -9.41
N LYS A 88 30.57 -5.24 -8.27
CA LYS A 88 30.66 -6.29 -7.24
C LYS A 88 29.48 -7.25 -7.29
N GLY A 89 28.64 -7.15 -8.32
CA GLY A 89 27.41 -7.89 -8.42
C GLY A 89 26.34 -7.47 -7.42
N THR A 90 26.54 -6.39 -6.65
CA THR A 90 25.58 -5.97 -5.62
C THR A 90 24.48 -5.09 -6.20
N TYR A 91 23.29 -5.16 -5.61
CA TYR A 91 22.19 -4.27 -5.92
C TYR A 91 21.44 -3.88 -4.64
N GLN A 92 20.87 -2.69 -4.61
CA GLN A 92 20.07 -2.21 -3.49
C GLN A 92 18.99 -1.23 -3.97
N LEU A 93 17.77 -1.45 -3.50
CA LEU A 93 16.63 -0.56 -3.70
C LEU A 93 16.03 -0.18 -2.34
N LEU A 94 15.70 1.10 -2.18
CA LEU A 94 14.87 1.59 -1.08
C LEU A 94 13.58 2.11 -1.69
N THR A 95 12.44 1.56 -1.27
CA THR A 95 11.13 1.97 -1.77
C THR A 95 10.10 1.96 -0.65
N ARG A 96 8.94 2.56 -0.90
CA ARG A 96 7.83 2.62 0.05
C ARG A 96 6.57 2.06 -0.58
N SER A 97 5.94 1.12 0.11
CA SER A 97 4.59 0.70 -0.22
C SER A 97 3.57 1.69 0.33
N LEU A 98 2.57 2.04 -0.48
CA LEU A 98 1.46 2.93 -0.12
C LEU A 98 0.14 2.17 0.06
N ASP A 99 0.18 0.85 0.08
CA ASP A 99 -1.00 -0.03 0.21
C ASP A 99 -0.63 -1.33 0.95
N GLY A 100 -0.19 -1.17 2.19
CA GLY A 100 0.12 -2.28 3.07
C GLY A 100 1.42 -3.03 2.74
N LEU A 101 1.41 -4.34 2.93
CA LEU A 101 2.56 -5.22 2.81
C LEU A 101 2.40 -6.20 1.63
N PRO A 102 2.51 -5.75 0.38
CA PRO A 102 2.43 -6.64 -0.78
C PRO A 102 3.60 -7.65 -0.79
N PRO A 103 3.41 -8.82 -1.40
CA PRO A 103 4.51 -9.72 -1.71
C PRO A 103 5.48 -9.06 -2.70
N VAL A 104 6.77 -9.39 -2.55
CA VAL A 104 7.86 -8.91 -3.41
C VAL A 104 8.32 -10.06 -4.29
N THR A 105 8.43 -9.80 -5.59
CA THR A 105 9.07 -10.70 -6.55
C THR A 105 10.23 -9.96 -7.20
N ILE A 106 11.37 -10.60 -7.33
CA ILE A 106 12.58 -10.04 -7.92
C ILE A 106 12.94 -10.88 -9.12
N SER A 107 13.02 -10.28 -10.30
CA SER A 107 13.49 -10.92 -11.53
C SER A 107 14.86 -10.38 -11.93
N PHE A 108 15.70 -11.28 -12.43
CA PHE A 108 17.06 -11.02 -12.87
C PHE A 108 17.17 -11.37 -14.35
N GLU A 109 17.61 -10.42 -15.15
CA GLU A 109 17.73 -10.61 -16.60
C GLU A 109 19.04 -10.01 -17.11
N ASP A 110 19.78 -10.83 -17.82
CA ASP A 110 20.93 -10.39 -18.57
C ASP A 110 20.46 -9.68 -19.85
N ILE A 111 20.87 -8.41 -20.01
CA ILE A 111 20.45 -7.57 -21.13
C ILE A 111 21.59 -7.13 -22.01
N ASP A 112 22.83 -7.43 -21.64
CA ASP A 112 24.03 -7.04 -22.38
C ASP A 112 24.68 -8.23 -23.16
N GLY A 113 24.13 -9.44 -22.97
CA GLY A 113 24.51 -10.63 -23.72
C GLY A 113 25.89 -11.12 -23.33
N GLU A 114 26.84 -11.16 -24.30
CA GLU A 114 28.18 -11.69 -24.05
C GLU A 114 29.09 -10.79 -23.22
N GLU A 115 28.69 -9.56 -22.97
CA GLU A 115 29.43 -8.63 -22.13
C GLU A 115 29.38 -9.07 -20.63
N ASN A 116 30.25 -8.50 -19.81
CA ASN A 116 30.31 -8.74 -18.36
C ASN A 116 30.41 -10.20 -17.89
N GLY A 117 30.98 -11.07 -18.72
CA GLY A 117 31.31 -12.45 -18.31
C GLY A 117 30.55 -13.55 -19.03
N GLY A 118 29.74 -13.22 -20.02
CA GLY A 118 28.99 -14.13 -20.87
C GLY A 118 27.48 -14.03 -20.66
N GLU A 119 26.74 -14.70 -21.52
CA GLU A 119 25.26 -14.67 -21.49
C GLU A 119 24.70 -15.58 -20.40
N PHE A 120 23.74 -15.06 -19.61
CA PHE A 120 23.15 -15.74 -18.46
C PHE A 120 21.65 -16.00 -18.64
N VAL A 121 21.17 -17.08 -18.02
CA VAL A 121 19.76 -17.44 -17.98
C VAL A 121 19.05 -16.57 -16.94
N SER A 122 17.89 -16.01 -17.29
CA SER A 122 17.07 -15.23 -16.36
C SER A 122 16.59 -16.08 -15.17
N ALA A 123 16.47 -15.44 -14.01
CA ALA A 123 15.97 -16.06 -12.79
C ALA A 123 14.91 -15.18 -12.12
N GLU A 124 14.04 -15.80 -11.31
CA GLU A 124 13.06 -15.11 -10.51
C GLU A 124 13.08 -15.66 -9.08
N VAL A 125 13.02 -14.78 -8.07
CA VAL A 125 13.06 -15.12 -6.67
C VAL A 125 11.96 -14.37 -5.92
N THR A 126 11.30 -15.06 -5.00
CA THR A 126 10.37 -14.45 -4.02
C THR A 126 11.04 -14.53 -2.65
N PRO A 127 11.71 -13.46 -2.19
CA PRO A 127 12.46 -13.47 -0.93
C PRO A 127 11.52 -13.48 0.28
N GLU A 128 12.02 -14.00 1.40
CA GLU A 128 11.35 -13.88 2.68
C GLU A 128 11.40 -12.43 3.19
N ARG A 129 10.32 -12.04 3.85
CA ARG A 129 10.20 -10.72 4.46
C ARG A 129 10.77 -10.73 5.87
N ASN A 130 11.79 -9.92 6.12
CA ASN A 130 12.37 -9.75 7.44
C ASN A 130 12.08 -8.33 7.96
N ARG A 131 11.56 -8.21 9.18
CA ARG A 131 11.38 -6.90 9.82
C ARG A 131 12.74 -6.39 10.29
N THR A 132 13.06 -5.12 10.00
CA THR A 132 14.27 -4.49 10.53
C THR A 132 14.12 -4.18 12.03
N LYS A 133 15.22 -4.19 12.78
CA LYS A 133 15.21 -3.96 14.23
C LYS A 133 14.67 -2.59 14.64
N ASP A 134 14.87 -1.58 13.80
CA ASP A 134 14.47 -0.19 14.04
C ASP A 134 13.17 0.17 13.31
N GLY A 135 12.47 -0.82 12.77
CA GLY A 135 11.33 -0.65 11.88
C GLY A 135 9.98 -0.96 12.52
N ASP A 136 9.75 -0.54 13.77
CA ASP A 136 8.44 -0.72 14.40
C ASP A 136 7.40 0.21 13.76
N GLY A 137 6.23 -0.38 13.45
CA GLY A 137 5.12 0.38 12.88
C GLY A 137 4.35 1.15 13.94
N THR A 138 3.77 2.29 13.55
CA THR A 138 2.84 3.09 14.37
C THR A 138 1.68 3.61 13.53
N GLY A 139 0.46 3.45 14.00
CA GLY A 139 -0.74 3.86 13.26
C GLY A 139 -0.85 3.14 11.90
N SER A 140 -0.94 3.90 10.81
CA SER A 140 -0.97 3.36 9.45
C SER A 140 0.39 2.95 8.90
N TYR A 141 1.49 3.34 9.53
CA TYR A 141 2.83 2.88 9.17
C TYR A 141 3.08 1.49 9.75
N GLN A 142 3.31 0.50 8.89
CA GLN A 142 3.45 -0.90 9.27
C GLN A 142 4.89 -1.30 9.60
N GLY A 143 5.85 -0.38 9.43
CA GLY A 143 7.25 -0.58 9.75
C GLY A 143 8.15 -0.70 8.54
N ALA A 144 9.44 -0.99 8.78
CA ALA A 144 10.46 -1.18 7.77
C ALA A 144 10.82 -2.68 7.63
N PHE A 145 11.00 -3.13 6.39
CA PHE A 145 11.26 -4.52 6.05
C PHE A 145 12.46 -4.64 5.12
N GLU A 146 13.25 -5.69 5.32
CA GLU A 146 14.35 -6.10 4.44
C GLU A 146 14.00 -7.37 3.68
N PHE A 147 14.41 -7.40 2.41
CA PHE A 147 14.33 -8.52 1.51
C PHE A 147 15.73 -8.81 0.97
N LEU A 148 16.29 -9.94 1.35
CA LEU A 148 17.61 -10.38 0.92
C LEU A 148 17.43 -11.43 -0.18
N ALA A 149 18.05 -11.22 -1.32
CA ALA A 149 18.01 -12.15 -2.43
C ALA A 149 19.36 -12.23 -3.16
N ASP A 150 20.20 -13.13 -2.70
CA ASP A 150 21.39 -13.53 -3.43
C ASP A 150 21.02 -14.55 -4.49
N VAL A 151 21.52 -14.37 -5.70
CA VAL A 151 21.22 -15.27 -6.84
C VAL A 151 22.48 -15.70 -7.57
N GLN A 152 22.50 -16.97 -7.95
CA GLN A 152 23.49 -17.51 -8.88
C GLN A 152 22.83 -17.75 -10.24
N LEU A 153 23.33 -17.08 -11.26
CA LEU A 153 22.84 -17.24 -12.64
C LEU A 153 23.67 -18.29 -13.38
N LYS A 154 23.00 -19.11 -14.16
CA LYS A 154 23.62 -20.09 -15.04
C LYS A 154 23.98 -19.47 -16.37
N LYS A 155 25.14 -19.81 -16.90
CA LYS A 155 25.49 -19.47 -18.29
C LYS A 155 24.58 -20.22 -19.27
N LYS A 156 24.25 -19.55 -20.37
CA LYS A 156 23.56 -20.17 -21.51
C LYS A 156 24.46 -21.07 -22.31
#